data_2c43c528443955c83bd3590ff79837a8
#
_entry.id   2c43c528443955c83bd3590ff79837a8
#
_cell.length_a   1.000
_cell.length_b   1.000
_cell.length_c   1.000
_cell.angle_alpha   90.00
_cell.angle_beta   90.00
_cell.angle_gamma   90.00
#
_symmetry.space_group_name_H-M   'P 1'
#
loop_
_entity.id
_entity.type
_entity.pdbx_description
1 polymer ?
#
loop_
_entity_poly.entity_id
_entity_poly.type
_entity_poly.pdbx_seq_one_letter_code
_entity_poly.pdbx_strand_id
1 'polypeptide(L)'
;MLLSVAMGLVACGDDSSSSAAVEESSSSEPVQSSSSWTLSSSESRVTDSLSSSSVDTSRVNSSSSLTGTSSSQAGEPGDTTRITYALKRFDGPLTNPHKGFTVPTEAAWTFDPGFEYGPHGSLNNGAWNLVTYGSGYQQWNKLNPAKGVYDWSELEELLDALTAHNMGYALRVFPYSPSFIRDSNTPEENYDWTPKYVYEVGAKKITARYKDNNANAAVPVWDDSVYLYYAKEFATALAAKYDGDPRIEYIDVRSFGEWGEWHVSNLDGSKMPSVEIQKDMLKHYASVFKKSLLVLPSDGYGDVYTYALSLGITKRDDCLIGIPGTADSLVRAYEANMPTVAENCGGYAIMLNYTDMIPGGYLKWTPERWVDAITTAHLTYYVLDQDFDDCGYRFYNDNKELADSMTKVLGYNFTVESAELVTVAGAKDTTSTLNITVKNTGVAPCFFDIYMVAEFVDSTGRALAQVGETVRIPKGTFKDDSSQNFSFTYKVASGKPDVAKQSGVSVSLSLYESEDAFKGGKNPTVRFDNDGLQGNNKLLLKP
;
A
#
# COMPACT_ATOMS: atom_id res chain seq x y z
N MET A 1 -14.71 -19.16 -35.50
CA MET A 1 -16.12 -18.92 -35.20
C MET A 1 -16.12 -18.09 -33.94
N LEU A 2 -15.98 -16.78 -34.12
CA LEU A 2 -15.85 -15.81 -33.03
C LEU A 2 -17.25 -15.59 -32.44
N LEU A 3 -17.45 -15.94 -31.19
CA LEU A 3 -18.57 -15.47 -30.41
C LEU A 3 -18.14 -14.16 -29.71
N SER A 4 -18.57 -13.04 -30.29
CA SER A 4 -18.51 -11.72 -29.64
C SER A 4 -19.56 -11.70 -28.53
N VAL A 5 -19.12 -11.81 -27.28
CA VAL A 5 -19.92 -11.46 -26.12
C VAL A 5 -19.82 -9.94 -25.97
N ALA A 6 -20.85 -9.23 -26.38
CA ALA A 6 -21.01 -7.82 -26.10
C ALA A 6 -21.35 -7.66 -24.61
N MET A 7 -20.35 -7.40 -23.78
CA MET A 7 -20.57 -6.87 -22.44
C MET A 7 -20.91 -5.38 -22.58
N GLY A 8 -22.14 -5.01 -22.20
CA GLY A 8 -22.56 -3.64 -22.14
C GLY A 8 -21.76 -2.90 -21.06
N LEU A 9 -20.85 -2.05 -21.49
CA LEU A 9 -20.26 -0.99 -20.66
C LEU A 9 -21.38 -0.07 -20.24
N VAL A 10 -21.77 -0.09 -18.98
CA VAL A 10 -22.62 0.93 -18.39
C VAL A 10 -21.68 1.96 -17.76
N ALA A 11 -21.40 3.01 -18.53
CA ALA A 11 -20.76 4.21 -18.01
C ALA A 11 -21.60 4.77 -16.87
N CYS A 12 -20.95 5.19 -15.78
CA CYS A 12 -21.57 6.05 -14.77
C CYS A 12 -22.02 7.34 -15.47
N GLY A 13 -23.34 7.59 -15.47
CA GLY A 13 -23.94 8.68 -16.23
C GLY A 13 -23.56 10.04 -15.69
N ASP A 14 -23.41 10.97 -16.62
CA ASP A 14 -23.33 12.40 -16.43
C ASP A 14 -24.42 12.91 -15.49
N ASP A 15 -24.05 13.51 -14.38
CA ASP A 15 -24.89 14.42 -13.63
C ASP A 15 -24.92 15.78 -14.33
N SER A 16 -25.79 15.91 -15.34
CA SER A 16 -26.18 17.21 -15.86
C SER A 16 -27.18 17.86 -14.90
N SER A 17 -26.69 18.83 -14.15
CA SER A 17 -27.48 19.74 -13.33
C SER A 17 -28.62 20.39 -14.11
N SER A 18 -29.85 20.10 -13.73
CA SER A 18 -31.01 20.97 -14.05
C SER A 18 -31.42 21.76 -12.82
N SER A 19 -31.17 23.05 -12.89
CA SER A 19 -31.70 24.04 -11.96
C SER A 19 -33.23 24.07 -12.00
N ALA A 20 -33.89 23.81 -10.88
CA ALA A 20 -35.27 24.14 -10.67
C ALA A 20 -35.41 25.02 -9.43
N ALA A 21 -36.20 26.06 -9.61
CA ALA A 21 -36.41 27.18 -8.70
C ALA A 21 -37.06 26.77 -7.39
N VAL A 22 -36.65 27.49 -6.34
CA VAL A 22 -37.20 27.45 -4.98
C VAL A 22 -38.53 28.19 -4.97
N GLU A 23 -39.60 27.55 -4.50
CA GLU A 23 -40.75 28.23 -3.90
C GLU A 23 -40.79 27.94 -2.40
N GLU A 24 -40.77 29.00 -1.63
CA GLU A 24 -40.94 29.02 -0.17
C GLU A 24 -42.35 28.62 0.24
N SER A 25 -42.49 27.74 1.21
CA SER A 25 -43.61 27.85 2.16
C SER A 25 -43.25 27.29 3.53
N SER A 26 -43.58 28.12 4.49
CA SER A 26 -43.29 28.10 5.93
C SER A 26 -44.03 27.03 6.74
N SER A 27 -43.41 26.76 7.88
CA SER A 27 -43.98 26.49 9.24
C SER A 27 -43.81 25.04 9.74
N SER A 28 -43.15 24.88 10.78
CA SER A 28 -43.46 24.72 12.20
C SER A 28 -42.49 23.79 12.94
N GLU A 29 -41.91 24.36 13.92
CA GLU A 29 -41.38 23.99 15.24
C GLU A 29 -40.69 22.61 15.54
N PRO A 30 -39.71 22.65 16.45
CA PRO A 30 -38.74 21.57 16.67
C PRO A 30 -39.13 20.67 17.85
N VAL A 31 -38.79 19.38 17.73
CA VAL A 31 -38.77 18.47 18.86
C VAL A 31 -37.31 18.29 19.33
N GLN A 32 -37.05 18.76 20.54
CA GLN A 32 -35.81 18.51 21.28
C GLN A 32 -35.73 17.05 21.74
N SER A 33 -34.60 16.42 21.54
CA SER A 33 -34.15 15.40 22.46
C SER A 33 -32.65 15.58 22.72
N SER A 34 -32.38 15.98 23.96
CA SER A 34 -31.05 16.17 24.54
C SER A 34 -30.46 14.83 24.97
N SER A 35 -29.24 14.55 24.57
CA SER A 35 -28.34 13.72 25.35
C SER A 35 -26.95 14.37 25.35
N SER A 36 -26.64 14.95 26.51
CA SER A 36 -25.39 15.58 26.85
C SER A 36 -24.33 14.52 27.19
N TRP A 37 -23.19 14.55 26.51
CA TRP A 37 -21.96 13.94 26.97
C TRP A 37 -20.96 15.03 27.30
N THR A 38 -20.65 15.17 28.57
CA THR A 38 -19.63 16.10 29.08
C THR A 38 -18.26 15.49 28.91
N LEU A 39 -17.42 16.18 28.14
CA LEU A 39 -15.96 15.98 28.14
C LEU A 39 -15.34 16.87 29.22
N SER A 40 -14.70 16.25 30.18
CA SER A 40 -13.86 16.96 31.14
C SER A 40 -12.47 17.19 30.55
N SER A 41 -12.15 18.43 30.29
CA SER A 41 -10.81 18.92 29.93
C SER A 41 -9.97 19.09 31.18
N SER A 42 -8.80 18.46 31.22
CA SER A 42 -7.71 18.84 32.12
C SER A 42 -6.63 19.55 31.32
N GLU A 43 -6.61 20.87 31.46
CA GLU A 43 -5.49 21.71 31.01
C GLU A 43 -4.28 21.53 31.92
N SER A 44 -3.11 21.31 31.34
CA SER A 44 -1.86 21.71 31.97
C SER A 44 -1.01 22.51 30.97
N ARG A 45 -0.97 23.80 31.17
CA ARG A 45 -0.04 24.74 30.53
C ARG A 45 1.37 24.48 31.02
N VAL A 46 2.31 24.35 30.09
CA VAL A 46 3.70 24.69 30.32
C VAL A 46 4.11 25.69 29.25
N THR A 47 4.33 26.93 29.71
CA THR A 47 4.99 27.96 28.94
C THR A 47 6.49 27.81 29.14
N ASP A 48 7.27 27.76 28.05
CA ASP A 48 8.62 28.30 28.09
C ASP A 48 9.11 28.73 26.69
N SER A 49 9.54 29.94 26.76
CA SER A 49 10.21 30.91 25.94
C SER A 49 11.08 30.42 24.76
N LEU A 50 10.81 31.03 23.61
CA LEU A 50 11.69 31.16 22.45
C LEU A 50 12.90 32.08 22.80
N SER A 51 14.10 31.59 22.60
CA SER A 51 15.26 32.43 22.39
C SER A 51 15.94 32.10 21.06
N SER A 52 15.90 33.09 20.18
CA SER A 52 16.63 33.17 18.93
C SER A 52 18.14 33.28 19.17
N SER A 53 18.94 32.44 18.53
CA SER A 53 20.35 32.72 18.32
C SER A 53 20.72 32.48 16.86
N SER A 54 21.04 33.60 16.22
CA SER A 54 21.72 33.69 14.95
C SER A 54 23.12 33.10 15.02
N VAL A 55 23.50 32.24 14.09
CA VAL A 55 24.90 31.84 13.91
C VAL A 55 25.38 32.25 12.52
N ASP A 56 26.47 32.95 12.59
CA ASP A 56 27.23 33.65 11.57
C ASP A 56 27.90 32.69 10.58
N THR A 57 27.84 33.05 9.31
CA THR A 57 28.60 32.41 8.23
C THR A 57 29.98 32.99 8.12
N SER A 58 31.01 32.19 8.37
CA SER A 58 32.35 32.53 7.90
C SER A 58 33.03 31.34 7.23
N ARG A 59 33.44 31.64 6.02
CA ARG A 59 34.22 30.83 5.07
C ARG A 59 35.52 30.31 5.69
N VAL A 60 35.88 29.05 5.33
CA VAL A 60 37.27 28.69 5.11
C VAL A 60 37.38 27.83 3.88
N ASN A 61 37.98 28.38 2.82
CA ASN A 61 38.53 27.66 1.68
C ASN A 61 39.88 27.04 2.11
N SER A 62 40.06 25.75 1.82
CA SER A 62 41.41 25.25 1.57
C SER A 62 41.31 24.02 0.62
N SER A 63 41.67 24.26 -0.61
CA SER A 63 42.00 23.27 -1.61
C SER A 63 43.33 22.60 -1.28
N SER A 64 43.39 21.30 -1.20
CA SER A 64 44.62 20.54 -1.34
C SER A 64 44.37 19.35 -2.30
N SER A 65 44.90 19.48 -3.50
CA SER A 65 45.03 18.42 -4.49
C SER A 65 46.04 17.39 -3.96
N LEU A 66 45.63 16.16 -3.77
CA LEU A 66 46.52 15.01 -3.57
C LEU A 66 46.51 14.16 -4.85
N THR A 67 47.54 14.28 -5.64
CA THR A 67 47.95 13.32 -6.68
C THR A 67 48.45 12.06 -5.99
N GLY A 68 47.63 11.00 -5.98
CA GLY A 68 48.04 9.69 -5.48
C GLY A 68 48.68 8.84 -6.58
N THR A 69 49.97 8.63 -6.50
CA THR A 69 50.71 7.60 -7.23
C THR A 69 50.45 6.24 -6.58
N SER A 70 49.85 5.30 -7.35
CA SER A 70 49.65 3.92 -6.91
C SER A 70 50.96 3.14 -6.96
N SER A 71 51.54 2.82 -5.82
CA SER A 71 52.53 1.75 -5.69
C SER A 71 51.93 0.61 -4.84
N SER A 72 51.79 -0.58 -5.42
CA SER A 72 51.36 -1.78 -4.72
C SER A 72 52.51 -2.31 -3.84
N GLN A 73 52.65 -1.83 -2.61
CA GLN A 73 53.41 -2.49 -1.56
C GLN A 73 52.44 -3.19 -0.60
N ALA A 74 52.79 -4.44 -0.19
CA ALA A 74 52.11 -5.10 0.91
C ALA A 74 52.27 -4.20 2.17
N GLY A 75 51.14 -3.73 2.73
CA GLY A 75 51.19 -2.89 3.93
C GLY A 75 51.82 -3.61 5.13
N GLU A 76 52.54 -2.90 5.95
CA GLU A 76 53.10 -3.38 7.21
C GLU A 76 51.96 -3.86 8.16
N PRO A 77 52.22 -4.88 9.03
CA PRO A 77 51.21 -5.29 10.02
C PRO A 77 50.77 -4.15 10.90
N GLY A 78 49.44 -3.85 10.86
CA GLY A 78 48.82 -2.75 11.60
C GLY A 78 48.44 -1.53 10.75
N ASP A 79 48.78 -1.49 9.45
CA ASP A 79 48.32 -0.46 8.54
C ASP A 79 46.80 -0.52 8.36
N THR A 80 46.18 0.64 8.57
CA THR A 80 44.73 0.79 8.44
C THR A 80 44.42 1.78 7.32
N THR A 81 43.62 1.34 6.36
CA THR A 81 43.09 2.20 5.31
C THR A 81 41.58 2.38 5.50
N ARG A 82 41.07 3.58 5.17
CA ARG A 82 39.65 3.91 5.25
C ARG A 82 39.18 4.53 3.93
N ILE A 83 38.05 4.05 3.46
CA ILE A 83 37.33 4.59 2.31
C ILE A 83 35.95 5.00 2.78
N THR A 84 35.67 6.30 2.77
CA THR A 84 34.34 6.82 3.04
C THR A 84 33.63 7.06 1.72
N TYR A 85 32.40 6.56 1.61
CA TYR A 85 31.63 6.68 0.39
C TYR A 85 30.79 7.95 0.39
N ALA A 86 30.79 8.67 -0.74
CA ALA A 86 29.94 9.84 -0.92
C ALA A 86 28.51 9.38 -1.29
N LEU A 87 27.54 9.71 -0.43
CA LEU A 87 26.17 9.27 -0.60
C LEU A 87 25.27 10.47 -0.89
N LYS A 88 24.37 10.30 -1.83
CA LYS A 88 23.28 11.24 -2.15
C LYS A 88 21.98 10.46 -2.23
N ARG A 89 20.86 11.11 -1.94
CA ARG A 89 19.54 10.54 -2.21
C ARG A 89 19.30 10.49 -3.72
N PHE A 90 18.57 9.47 -4.15
CA PHE A 90 18.10 9.35 -5.52
C PHE A 90 17.14 10.51 -5.85
N ASP A 91 17.31 11.13 -6.99
CA ASP A 91 16.42 12.17 -7.50
C ASP A 91 15.37 11.55 -8.42
N GLY A 92 14.10 11.68 -8.05
CA GLY A 92 12.97 11.10 -8.76
C GLY A 92 12.10 10.17 -7.91
N PRO A 93 10.98 9.65 -8.46
CA PRO A 93 10.10 8.73 -7.78
C PRO A 93 10.78 7.37 -7.55
N LEU A 94 10.46 6.75 -6.41
CA LEU A 94 11.03 5.46 -6.04
C LEU A 94 9.92 4.51 -5.57
N THR A 95 9.57 3.55 -6.40
CA THR A 95 8.62 2.50 -6.04
C THR A 95 9.36 1.29 -5.47
N ASN A 96 8.79 0.67 -4.46
CA ASN A 96 9.26 -0.55 -3.79
C ASN A 96 8.09 -1.52 -3.58
N PRO A 97 8.32 -2.84 -3.46
CA PRO A 97 7.25 -3.82 -3.26
C PRO A 97 6.55 -3.66 -1.90
N HIS A 98 5.36 -4.22 -1.78
CA HIS A 98 4.56 -4.29 -0.55
C HIS A 98 4.27 -2.95 0.11
N LYS A 99 4.12 -1.93 -0.71
CA LYS A 99 3.73 -0.56 -0.32
C LYS A 99 3.37 0.25 -1.56
N GLY A 100 2.75 1.40 -1.38
CA GLY A 100 2.66 2.39 -2.44
C GLY A 100 1.26 2.70 -2.91
N PHE A 101 1.18 3.22 -4.11
CA PHE A 101 -0.06 3.67 -4.75
C PHE A 101 -0.69 2.61 -5.63
N THR A 102 -2.00 2.68 -5.75
CA THR A 102 -2.79 1.95 -6.74
C THR A 102 -3.83 2.86 -7.41
N VAL A 103 -4.33 2.40 -8.53
CA VAL A 103 -5.50 2.91 -9.24
C VAL A 103 -6.43 1.75 -9.58
N PRO A 104 -7.68 1.98 -9.99
CA PRO A 104 -8.61 0.89 -10.35
C PRO A 104 -8.01 -0.05 -11.40
N THR A 105 -8.04 -1.36 -11.12
CA THR A 105 -7.45 -2.42 -11.94
C THR A 105 -8.26 -3.70 -11.75
N GLU A 106 -9.29 -3.90 -12.57
CA GLU A 106 -10.26 -4.99 -12.36
C GLU A 106 -10.06 -6.16 -13.30
N ALA A 107 -9.40 -5.94 -14.45
CA ALA A 107 -9.25 -6.94 -15.47
C ALA A 107 -7.91 -6.85 -16.20
N ALA A 108 -7.44 -7.98 -16.71
CA ALA A 108 -6.16 -8.09 -17.39
C ALA A 108 -6.05 -7.21 -18.65
N TRP A 109 -7.16 -6.97 -19.34
CA TRP A 109 -7.17 -6.09 -20.54
C TRP A 109 -6.83 -4.63 -20.24
N THR A 110 -6.90 -4.19 -18.96
CA THR A 110 -6.46 -2.86 -18.53
C THR A 110 -5.01 -2.59 -18.95
N PHE A 111 -4.20 -3.62 -19.16
CA PHE A 111 -2.81 -3.54 -19.61
C PHE A 111 -2.63 -3.68 -21.12
N ASP A 112 -3.71 -3.88 -21.88
CA ASP A 112 -3.63 -3.91 -23.35
C ASP A 112 -3.35 -2.50 -23.89
N PRO A 113 -2.26 -2.28 -24.66
CA PRO A 113 -1.97 -0.99 -25.28
C PRO A 113 -3.06 -0.44 -26.21
N GLY A 114 -3.93 -1.32 -26.70
CA GLY A 114 -5.08 -0.97 -27.54
C GLY A 114 -6.35 -0.67 -26.75
N PHE A 115 -6.34 -0.92 -25.45
CA PHE A 115 -7.48 -0.65 -24.58
C PHE A 115 -7.45 0.79 -24.08
N GLU A 116 -8.52 1.53 -24.31
CA GLU A 116 -8.74 2.85 -23.73
C GLU A 116 -9.69 2.72 -22.55
N TYR A 117 -9.22 3.13 -21.38
CA TYR A 117 -10.02 3.23 -20.18
C TYR A 117 -10.38 4.70 -19.97
N GLY A 118 -11.62 5.05 -20.27
CA GLY A 118 -12.01 6.45 -20.37
C GLY A 118 -11.25 7.20 -21.48
N PRO A 119 -11.06 8.51 -21.34
CA PRO A 119 -10.41 9.33 -22.37
C PRO A 119 -8.88 9.17 -22.48
N HIS A 120 -8.24 8.47 -21.53
CA HIS A 120 -6.79 8.48 -21.38
C HIS A 120 -6.11 7.14 -21.67
N GLY A 121 -6.83 6.02 -21.66
CA GLY A 121 -6.24 4.69 -21.80
C GLY A 121 -5.34 4.30 -20.62
N SER A 122 -5.43 3.07 -20.14
CA SER A 122 -4.76 2.64 -18.91
C SER A 122 -3.23 2.75 -18.96
N LEU A 123 -2.60 2.31 -20.05
CA LEU A 123 -1.13 2.32 -20.19
C LEU A 123 -0.53 3.69 -20.49
N ASN A 124 -1.31 4.65 -20.93
CA ASN A 124 -0.87 6.01 -21.22
C ASN A 124 -1.12 6.97 -20.04
N ASN A 125 -1.68 6.49 -18.97
CA ASN A 125 -1.95 7.25 -17.76
C ASN A 125 -0.65 7.47 -16.98
N GLY A 126 -0.26 8.73 -16.76
CA GLY A 126 0.96 9.09 -16.04
C GLY A 126 1.03 8.57 -14.60
N ALA A 127 -0.12 8.36 -13.95
CA ALA A 127 -0.19 7.79 -12.61
C ALA A 127 0.37 6.36 -12.52
N TRP A 128 0.34 5.59 -13.59
CA TRP A 128 0.89 4.22 -13.63
C TRP A 128 2.37 4.14 -13.30
N ASN A 129 3.12 5.22 -13.47
CA ASN A 129 4.53 5.28 -13.05
C ASN A 129 4.71 5.18 -11.53
N LEU A 130 3.66 5.46 -10.75
CA LEU A 130 3.66 5.43 -9.28
C LEU A 130 3.05 4.14 -8.72
N VAL A 131 2.30 3.39 -9.54
CA VAL A 131 1.53 2.22 -9.11
C VAL A 131 2.45 1.04 -8.83
N THR A 132 2.26 0.41 -7.67
CA THR A 132 3.01 -0.76 -7.22
C THR A 132 2.14 -2.00 -7.07
N TYR A 133 0.83 -1.84 -7.04
CA TYR A 133 -0.13 -2.94 -6.97
C TYR A 133 -1.44 -2.55 -7.67
N GLY A 134 -2.17 -3.55 -8.15
CA GLY A 134 -3.51 -3.38 -8.67
C GLY A 134 -4.54 -3.38 -7.55
N SER A 135 -5.66 -2.68 -7.77
CA SER A 135 -6.83 -2.69 -6.89
C SER A 135 -8.09 -2.65 -7.74
N GLY A 136 -9.12 -3.36 -7.30
CA GLY A 136 -10.38 -3.43 -8.00
C GLY A 136 -11.33 -4.30 -7.21
N TYR A 137 -12.31 -4.89 -7.87
CA TYR A 137 -13.20 -5.85 -7.24
C TYR A 137 -13.38 -7.10 -8.10
N GLN A 138 -13.64 -8.21 -7.43
CA GLN A 138 -14.06 -9.46 -8.03
C GLN A 138 -15.49 -9.75 -7.60
N GLN A 139 -16.31 -10.33 -8.47
CA GLN A 139 -17.68 -10.70 -8.14
C GLN A 139 -17.72 -12.11 -7.53
N TRP A 140 -18.34 -12.27 -6.35
CA TRP A 140 -18.44 -13.58 -5.71
C TRP A 140 -19.11 -14.62 -6.61
N ASN A 141 -20.21 -14.25 -7.28
CA ASN A 141 -20.95 -15.16 -8.17
C ASN A 141 -20.15 -15.62 -9.41
N LYS A 142 -19.15 -14.84 -9.86
CA LYS A 142 -18.24 -15.26 -10.93
C LYS A 142 -17.19 -16.23 -10.42
N LEU A 143 -16.59 -15.94 -9.28
CA LEU A 143 -15.57 -16.81 -8.67
C LEU A 143 -16.17 -18.12 -8.12
N ASN A 144 -17.48 -18.12 -7.79
CA ASN A 144 -18.19 -19.30 -7.26
C ASN A 144 -19.57 -19.45 -7.93
N PRO A 145 -19.61 -19.80 -9.24
CA PRO A 145 -20.84 -19.79 -10.02
C PRO A 145 -21.87 -20.87 -9.61
N ALA A 146 -21.44 -21.94 -8.95
CA ALA A 146 -22.31 -22.98 -8.45
C ALA A 146 -21.74 -23.60 -7.17
N LYS A 147 -22.60 -24.30 -6.42
CA LYS A 147 -22.20 -24.94 -5.16
C LYS A 147 -21.01 -25.87 -5.34
N GLY A 148 -19.90 -25.57 -4.64
CA GLY A 148 -18.64 -26.32 -4.71
C GLY A 148 -17.89 -26.18 -6.04
N VAL A 149 -18.31 -25.26 -6.90
CA VAL A 149 -17.62 -24.97 -8.18
C VAL A 149 -16.99 -23.59 -8.08
N TYR A 150 -15.71 -23.52 -8.35
CA TYR A 150 -14.93 -22.28 -8.29
C TYR A 150 -14.27 -22.03 -9.64
N ASP A 151 -14.39 -20.81 -10.15
CA ASP A 151 -13.74 -20.35 -11.38
C ASP A 151 -12.78 -19.21 -11.06
N TRP A 152 -11.50 -19.50 -11.12
CA TRP A 152 -10.42 -18.55 -10.83
C TRP A 152 -9.80 -17.96 -12.10
N SER A 153 -10.29 -18.32 -13.29
CA SER A 153 -9.62 -18.03 -14.57
C SER A 153 -9.39 -16.54 -14.80
N GLU A 154 -10.42 -15.70 -14.65
CA GLU A 154 -10.29 -14.25 -14.82
C GLU A 154 -9.35 -13.63 -13.78
N LEU A 155 -9.37 -14.11 -12.53
CA LEU A 155 -8.46 -13.63 -11.48
C LEU A 155 -7.01 -14.06 -11.76
N GLU A 156 -6.77 -15.30 -12.20
CA GLU A 156 -5.42 -15.76 -12.57
C GLU A 156 -4.87 -14.95 -13.75
N GLU A 157 -5.68 -14.65 -14.77
CA GLU A 157 -5.28 -13.81 -15.89
C GLU A 157 -4.88 -12.40 -15.43
N LEU A 158 -5.64 -11.79 -14.52
CA LEU A 158 -5.31 -10.50 -13.94
C LEU A 158 -4.02 -10.56 -13.11
N LEU A 159 -3.85 -11.58 -12.26
CA LEU A 159 -2.64 -11.74 -11.44
C LEU A 159 -1.39 -11.92 -12.31
N ASP A 160 -1.49 -12.65 -13.40
CA ASP A 160 -0.39 -12.84 -14.35
C ASP A 160 -0.05 -11.54 -15.09
N ALA A 161 -1.06 -10.76 -15.51
CA ALA A 161 -0.88 -9.45 -16.12
C ALA A 161 -0.21 -8.46 -15.16
N LEU A 162 -0.66 -8.38 -13.92
CA LEU A 162 -0.04 -7.54 -12.88
C LEU A 162 1.42 -7.94 -12.60
N THR A 163 1.68 -9.23 -12.48
CA THR A 163 3.03 -9.76 -12.26
C THR A 163 3.97 -9.42 -13.41
N ALA A 164 3.50 -9.44 -14.66
CA ALA A 164 4.28 -9.02 -15.82
C ALA A 164 4.70 -7.54 -15.74
N HIS A 165 3.96 -6.72 -14.99
CA HIS A 165 4.28 -5.32 -14.71
C HIS A 165 4.97 -5.10 -13.35
N ASN A 166 5.42 -6.16 -12.66
CA ASN A 166 6.00 -6.14 -11.32
C ASN A 166 5.07 -5.54 -10.25
N MET A 167 3.79 -5.81 -10.37
CA MET A 167 2.74 -5.35 -9.46
C MET A 167 2.14 -6.53 -8.69
N GLY A 168 1.78 -6.29 -7.42
CA GLY A 168 0.90 -7.17 -6.66
C GLY A 168 -0.58 -6.83 -6.87
N TYR A 169 -1.47 -7.47 -6.12
CA TYR A 169 -2.91 -7.23 -6.19
C TYR A 169 -3.56 -7.16 -4.81
N ALA A 170 -4.41 -6.15 -4.61
CA ALA A 170 -5.31 -6.05 -3.46
C ALA A 170 -6.60 -6.81 -3.77
N LEU A 171 -6.75 -8.03 -3.25
CA LEU A 171 -7.88 -8.89 -3.54
C LEU A 171 -9.12 -8.50 -2.74
N ARG A 172 -10.15 -8.01 -3.43
CA ARG A 172 -11.44 -7.60 -2.89
C ARG A 172 -12.56 -8.36 -3.60
N VAL A 173 -13.34 -9.15 -2.87
CA VAL A 173 -14.47 -9.88 -3.45
C VAL A 173 -15.78 -9.32 -2.93
N PHE A 174 -16.56 -8.72 -3.82
CA PHE A 174 -17.83 -8.09 -3.47
C PHE A 174 -19.00 -9.06 -3.56
N PRO A 175 -19.83 -9.14 -2.52
CA PRO A 175 -21.11 -9.86 -2.60
C PRO A 175 -22.24 -8.99 -3.16
N TYR A 176 -22.09 -7.67 -3.18
CA TYR A 176 -23.12 -6.72 -3.54
C TYR A 176 -22.50 -5.37 -3.94
N SER A 177 -23.04 -4.72 -4.98
CA SER A 177 -22.60 -3.38 -5.39
C SER A 177 -23.80 -2.50 -5.80
N PRO A 178 -24.24 -1.57 -4.93
CA PRO A 178 -25.39 -0.72 -5.22
C PRO A 178 -25.13 0.27 -6.36
N SER A 179 -23.89 0.54 -6.72
CA SER A 179 -23.52 1.44 -7.84
C SER A 179 -24.16 1.07 -9.17
N PHE A 180 -24.60 -0.17 -9.33
CA PHE A 180 -25.25 -0.65 -10.55
C PHE A 180 -26.80 -0.61 -10.49
N ILE A 181 -27.39 -0.14 -9.40
CA ILE A 181 -28.84 0.05 -9.28
C ILE A 181 -29.22 1.36 -9.98
N ARG A 182 -29.87 1.26 -11.14
CA ARG A 182 -30.32 2.42 -11.92
C ARG A 182 -31.75 2.86 -11.55
N ASP A 183 -32.61 1.88 -11.38
CA ASP A 183 -34.02 2.04 -10.97
C ASP A 183 -34.54 0.72 -10.35
N SER A 184 -35.83 0.71 -9.97
CA SER A 184 -36.47 -0.47 -9.37
C SER A 184 -36.68 -1.65 -10.35
N ASN A 185 -36.35 -1.49 -11.63
CA ASN A 185 -36.42 -2.54 -12.65
C ASN A 185 -35.03 -3.07 -13.03
N THR A 186 -33.98 -2.53 -12.43
CA THR A 186 -32.60 -3.01 -12.65
C THR A 186 -32.52 -4.51 -12.31
N PRO A 187 -32.07 -5.38 -13.24
CA PRO A 187 -31.91 -6.80 -12.97
C PRO A 187 -31.02 -7.07 -11.76
N GLU A 188 -31.45 -7.98 -10.87
CA GLU A 188 -30.73 -8.26 -9.62
C GLU A 188 -29.28 -8.70 -9.88
N GLU A 189 -29.00 -9.46 -10.92
CA GLU A 189 -27.67 -9.93 -11.29
C GLU A 189 -26.66 -8.80 -11.58
N ASN A 190 -27.13 -7.59 -11.82
CA ASN A 190 -26.24 -6.45 -12.05
C ASN A 190 -25.61 -5.94 -10.76
N TYR A 191 -26.27 -6.11 -9.61
CA TYR A 191 -25.83 -5.52 -8.34
C TYR A 191 -25.75 -6.50 -7.16
N ASP A 192 -26.52 -7.61 -7.19
CA ASP A 192 -26.43 -8.70 -6.20
C ASP A 192 -25.51 -9.80 -6.76
N TRP A 193 -24.28 -9.81 -6.30
CA TRP A 193 -23.26 -10.75 -6.73
C TRP A 193 -23.10 -11.94 -5.78
N THR A 194 -24.03 -12.09 -4.84
CA THR A 194 -24.17 -13.34 -4.10
C THR A 194 -24.55 -14.46 -5.07
N PRO A 195 -23.86 -15.61 -5.09
CA PRO A 195 -24.15 -16.68 -6.03
C PRO A 195 -25.61 -17.15 -5.95
N LYS A 196 -26.26 -17.31 -7.11
CA LYS A 196 -27.68 -17.66 -7.20
C LYS A 196 -28.04 -18.93 -6.41
N TYR A 197 -27.16 -19.93 -6.45
CA TYR A 197 -27.39 -21.19 -5.73
C TYR A 197 -27.54 -20.99 -4.20
N VAL A 198 -26.94 -19.93 -3.62
CA VAL A 198 -27.05 -19.62 -2.17
C VAL A 198 -28.50 -19.33 -1.81
N TYR A 199 -29.22 -18.65 -2.69
CA TYR A 199 -30.66 -18.39 -2.54
C TYR A 199 -31.51 -19.64 -2.86
N GLU A 200 -31.14 -20.41 -3.87
CA GLU A 200 -31.82 -21.65 -4.22
C GLU A 200 -31.80 -22.68 -3.09
N VAL A 201 -30.75 -22.67 -2.25
CA VAL A 201 -30.66 -23.54 -1.06
C VAL A 201 -31.22 -22.91 0.20
N GLY A 202 -31.81 -21.70 0.13
CA GLY A 202 -32.65 -21.14 1.18
C GLY A 202 -32.20 -19.87 1.86
N ALA A 203 -31.11 -19.22 1.41
CA ALA A 203 -30.76 -17.89 1.91
C ALA A 203 -31.85 -16.86 1.58
N LYS A 204 -32.03 -15.88 2.44
CA LYS A 204 -33.13 -14.91 2.34
C LYS A 204 -32.66 -13.60 1.69
N LYS A 205 -33.60 -12.96 0.99
CA LYS A 205 -33.51 -11.58 0.53
C LYS A 205 -34.60 -10.73 1.18
N ILE A 206 -34.37 -9.44 1.26
CA ILE A 206 -35.37 -8.41 1.56
C ILE A 206 -35.40 -7.40 0.44
N THR A 207 -36.46 -6.61 0.36
CA THR A 207 -36.49 -5.41 -0.46
C THR A 207 -36.05 -4.22 0.38
N ALA A 208 -35.00 -3.51 -0.04
CA ALA A 208 -34.55 -2.27 0.54
C ALA A 208 -34.72 -1.13 -0.45
N ARG A 209 -34.81 0.10 0.05
CA ARG A 209 -34.84 1.30 -0.78
C ARG A 209 -33.41 1.86 -0.88
N TYR A 210 -32.89 1.95 -2.10
CA TYR A 210 -31.62 2.60 -2.37
C TYR A 210 -31.80 4.12 -2.38
N LYS A 211 -31.11 4.84 -1.51
CA LYS A 211 -31.37 6.26 -1.25
C LYS A 211 -31.01 7.18 -2.41
N ASP A 212 -29.95 6.88 -3.16
CA ASP A 212 -29.45 7.78 -4.20
C ASP A 212 -30.46 8.05 -5.30
N ASN A 213 -31.26 7.04 -5.65
CA ASN A 213 -32.28 7.18 -6.70
C ASN A 213 -33.66 6.71 -6.29
N ASN A 214 -33.87 6.36 -5.03
CA ASN A 214 -35.12 5.84 -4.46
C ASN A 214 -35.60 4.50 -5.07
N ALA A 215 -34.72 3.74 -5.72
CA ALA A 215 -35.05 2.44 -6.28
C ALA A 215 -35.29 1.40 -5.18
N ASN A 216 -36.25 0.48 -5.44
CA ASN A 216 -36.36 -0.74 -4.64
C ASN A 216 -35.39 -1.77 -5.17
N ALA A 217 -34.55 -2.33 -4.32
CA ALA A 217 -33.54 -3.32 -4.66
C ALA A 217 -33.67 -4.57 -3.77
N ALA A 218 -33.41 -5.72 -4.33
CA ALA A 218 -33.25 -6.94 -3.56
C ALA A 218 -31.90 -6.92 -2.85
N VAL A 219 -31.87 -7.23 -1.56
CA VAL A 219 -30.67 -7.22 -0.73
C VAL A 219 -30.57 -8.49 0.07
N PRO A 220 -29.38 -9.13 0.18
CA PRO A 220 -29.19 -10.27 1.06
C PRO A 220 -29.58 -9.94 2.52
N VAL A 221 -30.14 -10.90 3.22
CA VAL A 221 -30.24 -10.83 4.69
C VAL A 221 -28.89 -11.24 5.26
N TRP A 222 -28.08 -10.27 5.65
CA TRP A 222 -26.66 -10.46 5.99
C TRP A 222 -26.40 -11.35 7.20
N ASP A 223 -27.37 -11.54 8.08
CA ASP A 223 -27.34 -12.45 9.24
C ASP A 223 -28.06 -13.79 8.98
N ASP A 224 -28.51 -14.05 7.76
CA ASP A 224 -29.12 -15.32 7.39
C ASP A 224 -28.09 -16.46 7.52
N SER A 225 -28.48 -17.54 8.22
CA SER A 225 -27.57 -18.65 8.51
C SER A 225 -27.04 -19.38 7.28
N VAL A 226 -27.85 -19.43 6.19
CA VAL A 226 -27.46 -20.06 4.92
C VAL A 226 -26.48 -19.16 4.19
N TYR A 227 -26.74 -17.85 4.14
CA TYR A 227 -25.80 -16.88 3.60
C TYR A 227 -24.44 -16.97 4.30
N LEU A 228 -24.43 -16.89 5.64
CA LEU A 228 -23.21 -16.97 6.46
C LEU A 228 -22.43 -18.27 6.26
N TYR A 229 -23.14 -19.38 6.12
CA TYR A 229 -22.51 -20.67 5.84
C TYR A 229 -21.73 -20.65 4.52
N TYR A 230 -22.36 -20.21 3.44
CA TYR A 230 -21.71 -20.20 2.13
C TYR A 230 -20.67 -19.09 1.96
N ALA A 231 -20.83 -17.95 2.62
CA ALA A 231 -19.78 -16.92 2.68
C ALA A 231 -18.49 -17.45 3.35
N LYS A 232 -18.62 -18.24 4.42
CA LYS A 232 -17.49 -18.92 5.07
C LYS A 232 -16.90 -20.06 4.23
N GLU A 233 -17.75 -20.84 3.56
CA GLU A 233 -17.30 -21.89 2.64
C GLU A 233 -16.48 -21.30 1.50
N PHE A 234 -16.95 -20.18 0.91
CA PHE A 234 -16.22 -19.46 -0.12
C PHE A 234 -14.88 -18.91 0.41
N ALA A 235 -14.85 -18.26 1.58
CA ALA A 235 -13.61 -17.78 2.19
C ALA A 235 -12.60 -18.91 2.42
N THR A 236 -13.08 -20.10 2.80
CA THR A 236 -12.24 -21.30 2.96
C THR A 236 -11.63 -21.75 1.62
N ALA A 237 -12.43 -21.77 0.54
CA ALA A 237 -11.95 -22.12 -0.78
C ALA A 237 -10.96 -21.09 -1.33
N LEU A 238 -11.24 -19.81 -1.12
CA LEU A 238 -10.34 -18.71 -1.49
C LEU A 238 -9.00 -18.83 -0.77
N ALA A 239 -9.01 -19.13 0.54
CA ALA A 239 -7.80 -19.36 1.32
C ALA A 239 -7.03 -20.60 0.85
N ALA A 240 -7.72 -21.69 0.54
CA ALA A 240 -7.08 -22.91 0.01
C ALA A 240 -6.32 -22.66 -1.30
N LYS A 241 -6.76 -21.68 -2.08
CA LYS A 241 -6.14 -21.32 -3.37
C LYS A 241 -5.05 -20.25 -3.21
N TYR A 242 -5.28 -19.21 -2.39
CA TYR A 242 -4.50 -17.97 -2.42
C TYR A 242 -3.81 -17.59 -1.11
N ASP A 243 -3.92 -18.35 -0.01
CA ASP A 243 -3.24 -17.98 1.23
C ASP A 243 -1.71 -18.02 1.10
N GLY A 244 -1.11 -16.86 1.07
CA GLY A 244 0.33 -16.66 0.88
C GLY A 244 0.77 -16.72 -0.59
N ASP A 245 -0.13 -16.51 -1.54
CA ASP A 245 0.25 -16.27 -2.94
C ASP A 245 1.04 -14.94 -3.03
N PRO A 246 2.29 -14.95 -3.52
CA PRO A 246 3.15 -13.77 -3.53
C PRO A 246 2.68 -12.67 -4.49
N ARG A 247 1.68 -12.94 -5.34
CA ARG A 247 1.05 -11.96 -6.23
C ARG A 247 0.00 -11.11 -5.51
N ILE A 248 -0.42 -11.51 -4.28
CA ILE A 248 -1.48 -10.83 -3.52
C ILE A 248 -0.87 -10.05 -2.36
N GLU A 249 -1.04 -8.74 -2.39
CA GLU A 249 -0.57 -7.83 -1.35
C GLU A 249 -1.36 -7.97 -0.05
N TYR A 250 -2.69 -7.99 -0.19
CA TYR A 250 -3.61 -8.21 0.93
C TYR A 250 -4.98 -8.72 0.46
N ILE A 251 -5.74 -9.26 1.39
CA ILE A 251 -7.11 -9.72 1.19
C ILE A 251 -8.04 -8.89 2.06
N ASP A 252 -8.94 -8.17 1.40
CA ASP A 252 -9.95 -7.36 2.05
C ASP A 252 -11.15 -8.24 2.48
N VAL A 253 -11.51 -8.21 3.76
CA VAL A 253 -12.58 -9.06 4.33
C VAL A 253 -13.94 -8.46 3.99
N ARG A 254 -14.41 -8.64 2.77
CA ARG A 254 -15.64 -8.05 2.23
C ARG A 254 -16.79 -9.05 2.26
N SER A 255 -17.46 -9.16 3.40
CA SER A 255 -18.51 -10.18 3.58
C SER A 255 -19.92 -9.61 3.72
N PHE A 256 -20.09 -8.33 4.00
CA PHE A 256 -21.36 -7.72 4.36
C PHE A 256 -21.57 -6.35 3.74
N GLY A 257 -22.80 -6.03 3.40
CA GLY A 257 -23.22 -4.67 3.09
C GLY A 257 -22.88 -4.20 1.68
N GLU A 258 -22.99 -2.90 1.51
CA GLU A 258 -22.68 -2.18 0.28
C GLU A 258 -21.20 -2.35 -0.04
N TRP A 259 -20.86 -2.74 -1.27
CA TRP A 259 -19.50 -3.07 -1.74
C TRP A 259 -18.73 -4.07 -0.86
N GLY A 260 -19.44 -4.72 0.08
CA GLY A 260 -18.82 -5.55 1.11
C GLY A 260 -18.11 -4.74 2.21
N GLU A 261 -18.40 -3.47 2.40
CA GLU A 261 -17.69 -2.53 3.28
C GLU A 261 -18.23 -2.47 4.71
N TRP A 262 -19.12 -3.38 5.07
CA TRP A 262 -19.66 -3.54 6.42
C TRP A 262 -20.60 -2.39 6.84
N HIS A 263 -21.28 -1.79 5.88
CA HIS A 263 -22.35 -0.81 6.10
C HIS A 263 -23.54 -1.05 5.16
N VAL A 264 -24.68 -0.44 5.49
CA VAL A 264 -25.91 -0.42 4.69
C VAL A 264 -26.50 1.00 4.70
N SER A 265 -25.63 2.00 4.64
CA SER A 265 -25.96 3.41 4.84
C SER A 265 -26.98 3.92 3.83
N ASN A 266 -26.92 3.40 2.59
CA ASN A 266 -27.78 3.81 1.49
C ASN A 266 -28.92 2.82 1.20
N LEU A 267 -29.07 1.75 2.00
CA LEU A 267 -30.08 0.71 1.80
C LEU A 267 -31.11 0.70 2.93
N ASP A 268 -32.10 1.62 2.85
CA ASP A 268 -33.17 1.70 3.85
C ASP A 268 -33.97 0.40 3.93
N GLY A 269 -34.03 -0.16 5.12
CA GLY A 269 -34.68 -1.45 5.41
C GLY A 269 -33.70 -2.62 5.54
N SER A 270 -32.45 -2.49 5.07
CA SER A 270 -31.40 -3.44 5.34
C SER A 270 -30.74 -3.18 6.71
N LYS A 271 -30.10 -4.20 7.28
CA LYS A 271 -29.40 -4.11 8.57
C LYS A 271 -28.11 -4.90 8.54
N MET A 272 -27.08 -4.35 9.15
CA MET A 272 -25.85 -5.09 9.40
C MET A 272 -26.08 -6.23 10.41
N PRO A 273 -25.34 -7.34 10.33
CA PRO A 273 -25.32 -8.38 11.36
C PRO A 273 -24.92 -7.84 12.72
N SER A 274 -25.25 -8.59 13.78
CA SER A 274 -24.78 -8.26 15.13
C SER A 274 -23.24 -8.28 15.21
N VAL A 275 -22.69 -7.59 16.21
CA VAL A 275 -21.24 -7.55 16.48
C VAL A 275 -20.66 -8.96 16.66
N GLU A 276 -21.41 -9.89 17.25
CA GLU A 276 -20.98 -11.28 17.45
C GLU A 276 -20.84 -12.01 16.11
N ILE A 277 -21.77 -11.82 15.17
CA ILE A 277 -21.71 -12.41 13.82
C ILE A 277 -20.56 -11.80 13.04
N GLN A 278 -20.37 -10.49 13.15
CA GLN A 278 -19.23 -9.80 12.51
C GLN A 278 -17.90 -10.35 13.03
N LYS A 279 -17.73 -10.49 14.34
CA LYS A 279 -16.56 -11.10 14.98
C LYS A 279 -16.35 -12.56 14.58
N ASP A 280 -17.43 -13.33 14.44
CA ASP A 280 -17.36 -14.73 14.01
C ASP A 280 -16.90 -14.87 12.55
N MET A 281 -17.27 -13.93 11.67
CA MET A 281 -16.75 -13.88 10.30
C MET A 281 -15.24 -13.55 10.30
N LEU A 282 -14.79 -12.55 11.05
CA LEU A 282 -13.37 -12.21 11.19
C LEU A 282 -12.55 -13.39 11.72
N LYS A 283 -13.08 -14.07 12.76
CA LYS A 283 -12.46 -15.28 13.30
C LYS A 283 -12.33 -16.37 12.25
N HIS A 284 -13.33 -16.55 11.39
CA HIS A 284 -13.29 -17.53 10.32
C HIS A 284 -12.19 -17.19 9.32
N TYR A 285 -12.13 -15.94 8.80
CA TYR A 285 -11.06 -15.51 7.91
C TYR A 285 -9.67 -15.73 8.54
N ALA A 286 -9.43 -15.29 9.76
CA ALA A 286 -8.17 -15.52 10.48
C ALA A 286 -7.87 -17.02 10.72
N SER A 287 -8.92 -17.87 10.71
CA SER A 287 -8.74 -19.33 10.87
C SER A 287 -8.29 -20.02 9.59
N VAL A 288 -8.62 -19.50 8.42
CA VAL A 288 -8.32 -20.11 7.11
C VAL A 288 -7.15 -19.42 6.40
N PHE A 289 -6.98 -18.12 6.54
CA PHE A 289 -5.81 -17.40 6.04
C PHE A 289 -4.74 -17.32 7.13
N LYS A 290 -3.55 -17.87 6.85
CA LYS A 290 -2.44 -17.97 7.81
C LYS A 290 -1.21 -17.15 7.43
N LYS A 291 -1.10 -16.79 6.17
CA LYS A 291 0.08 -16.12 5.61
C LYS A 291 -0.26 -14.75 5.02
N SER A 292 -1.42 -14.65 4.37
CA SER A 292 -1.86 -13.41 3.73
C SER A 292 -2.22 -12.34 4.75
N LEU A 293 -1.91 -11.09 4.43
CA LEU A 293 -2.40 -9.93 5.18
C LEU A 293 -3.92 -9.80 4.97
N LEU A 294 -4.67 -9.77 6.07
CA LEU A 294 -6.11 -9.52 6.06
C LEU A 294 -6.39 -8.07 6.44
N VAL A 295 -7.37 -7.47 5.76
CA VAL A 295 -7.76 -6.07 5.95
C VAL A 295 -9.25 -5.99 6.26
N LEU A 296 -9.61 -5.33 7.35
CA LEU A 296 -11.00 -4.99 7.70
C LEU A 296 -11.40 -3.72 6.94
N PRO A 297 -12.50 -3.73 6.17
CA PRO A 297 -13.03 -2.53 5.53
C PRO A 297 -13.46 -1.44 6.52
N SER A 298 -13.68 -0.24 6.00
CA SER A 298 -13.87 1.01 6.72
C SER A 298 -14.87 0.98 7.86
N ASP A 299 -16.04 0.40 7.65
CA ASP A 299 -17.16 0.48 8.60
C ASP A 299 -17.17 -0.60 9.67
N GLY A 300 -16.12 -1.41 9.75
CA GLY A 300 -15.85 -2.24 10.91
C GLY A 300 -15.31 -1.41 12.07
N TYR A 301 -16.17 -0.86 12.93
CA TYR A 301 -15.80 0.05 14.02
C TYR A 301 -15.82 -0.60 15.41
N GLY A 302 -15.39 0.17 16.40
CA GLY A 302 -15.55 -0.12 17.82
C GLY A 302 -14.97 -1.48 18.23
N ASP A 303 -15.81 -2.31 18.83
CA ASP A 303 -15.45 -3.65 19.30
C ASP A 303 -15.06 -4.61 18.17
N VAL A 304 -15.63 -4.43 16.99
CA VAL A 304 -15.29 -5.23 15.79
C VAL A 304 -13.87 -4.93 15.37
N TYR A 305 -13.51 -3.64 15.29
CA TYR A 305 -12.15 -3.23 14.95
C TYR A 305 -11.12 -3.69 15.99
N THR A 306 -11.42 -3.51 17.27
CA THR A 306 -10.56 -3.98 18.36
C THR A 306 -10.33 -5.50 18.27
N TYR A 307 -11.38 -6.25 17.94
CA TYR A 307 -11.28 -7.70 17.75
C TYR A 307 -10.47 -8.07 16.51
N ALA A 308 -10.66 -7.36 15.38
CA ALA A 308 -9.87 -7.55 14.17
C ALA A 308 -8.36 -7.41 14.44
N LEU A 309 -7.95 -6.33 15.12
CA LEU A 309 -6.56 -6.11 15.53
C LEU A 309 -6.01 -7.26 16.38
N SER A 310 -6.82 -7.80 17.30
CA SER A 310 -6.40 -8.95 18.14
C SER A 310 -6.18 -10.25 17.35
N LEU A 311 -6.76 -10.34 16.14
CA LEU A 311 -6.56 -11.45 15.21
C LEU A 311 -5.45 -11.22 14.18
N GLY A 312 -4.78 -10.05 14.21
CA GLY A 312 -3.80 -9.67 13.21
C GLY A 312 -4.43 -9.17 11.90
N ILE A 313 -5.70 -8.75 11.92
CA ILE A 313 -6.41 -8.16 10.79
C ILE A 313 -6.28 -6.64 10.91
N THR A 314 -5.64 -6.00 9.92
CA THR A 314 -5.46 -4.56 9.89
C THR A 314 -6.71 -3.81 9.45
N LYS A 315 -6.62 -2.50 9.29
CA LYS A 315 -7.72 -1.61 8.91
C LYS A 315 -7.46 -0.98 7.54
N ARG A 316 -8.53 -0.90 6.73
CA ARG A 316 -8.64 0.03 5.62
C ARG A 316 -9.61 1.15 5.99
N ASP A 317 -9.33 2.34 5.52
CA ASP A 317 -10.26 3.46 5.59
C ASP A 317 -10.46 4.04 4.18
N ASP A 318 -11.70 4.28 3.80
CA ASP A 318 -12.10 4.71 2.45
C ASP A 318 -12.45 6.20 2.37
N CYS A 319 -12.09 6.96 3.40
CA CYS A 319 -12.39 8.39 3.45
C CYS A 319 -11.25 9.22 4.08
N LEU A 320 -10.00 8.87 3.76
CA LEU A 320 -8.80 9.36 4.45
C LEU A 320 -8.76 10.88 4.64
N ILE A 321 -9.06 11.68 3.60
CA ILE A 321 -9.01 13.15 3.68
C ILE A 321 -10.42 13.73 3.87
N GLY A 322 -11.43 13.01 3.42
CA GLY A 322 -12.79 13.53 3.35
C GLY A 322 -13.46 13.69 4.71
N ILE A 323 -13.11 12.90 5.71
CA ILE A 323 -13.69 12.92 7.05
C ILE A 323 -12.62 13.23 8.09
N PRO A 324 -12.82 14.26 8.95
CA PRO A 324 -11.88 14.56 10.03
C PRO A 324 -11.69 13.36 10.98
N GLY A 325 -10.43 13.09 11.37
CA GLY A 325 -10.09 12.03 12.31
C GLY A 325 -9.97 10.63 11.69
N THR A 326 -10.18 10.47 10.40
CA THR A 326 -9.99 9.19 9.71
C THR A 326 -8.55 8.68 9.81
N ALA A 327 -7.57 9.57 9.59
CA ALA A 327 -6.17 9.23 9.73
C ALA A 327 -5.86 8.70 11.14
N ASP A 328 -6.42 9.32 12.19
CA ASP A 328 -6.25 8.89 13.59
C ASP A 328 -6.78 7.46 13.83
N SER A 329 -7.84 7.05 13.10
CA SER A 329 -8.37 5.69 13.21
C SER A 329 -7.38 4.62 12.76
N LEU A 330 -6.53 4.93 11.78
CA LEU A 330 -5.51 4.04 11.23
C LEU A 330 -4.28 3.91 12.14
N VAL A 331 -3.98 4.92 12.95
CA VAL A 331 -2.84 4.90 13.90
C VAL A 331 -2.88 3.67 14.82
N ARG A 332 -4.07 3.22 15.22
CA ARG A 332 -4.22 2.00 16.04
C ARG A 332 -3.68 0.73 15.36
N ALA A 333 -3.83 0.61 14.04
CA ALA A 333 -3.25 -0.50 13.27
C ALA A 333 -1.72 -0.37 13.20
N TYR A 334 -1.23 0.84 12.97
CA TYR A 334 0.20 1.13 13.00
C TYR A 334 0.82 0.83 14.38
N GLU A 335 0.21 1.26 15.48
CA GLU A 335 0.65 0.97 16.86
C GLU A 335 0.65 -0.54 17.16
N ALA A 336 -0.25 -1.30 16.53
CA ALA A 336 -0.28 -2.76 16.57
C ALA A 336 0.77 -3.41 15.65
N ASN A 337 1.67 -2.62 15.07
CA ASN A 337 2.71 -3.06 14.12
C ASN A 337 2.15 -3.76 12.88
N MET A 338 1.09 -3.19 12.30
CA MET A 338 0.45 -3.65 11.07
C MET A 338 0.44 -2.54 10.00
N PRO A 339 0.52 -2.90 8.70
CA PRO A 339 0.39 -1.94 7.63
C PRO A 339 -1.00 -1.30 7.64
N THR A 340 -1.10 -0.06 7.20
CA THR A 340 -2.35 0.70 7.07
C THR A 340 -2.71 0.87 5.61
N VAL A 341 -4.00 0.84 5.32
CA VAL A 341 -4.55 0.93 3.96
C VAL A 341 -5.59 2.05 3.93
N ALA A 342 -5.57 2.87 2.89
CA ALA A 342 -6.58 3.91 2.74
C ALA A 342 -6.94 4.21 1.29
N GLU A 343 -8.10 4.83 1.11
CA GLU A 343 -8.55 5.47 -0.11
C GLU A 343 -9.28 6.78 0.22
N ASN A 344 -9.58 7.60 -0.79
CA ASN A 344 -10.33 8.84 -0.62
C ASN A 344 -11.84 8.58 -0.52
N CYS A 345 -12.61 9.59 -0.08
CA CYS A 345 -14.09 9.56 -0.12
C CYS A 345 -14.70 9.59 -1.52
N GLY A 346 -13.89 9.55 -2.56
CA GLY A 346 -14.33 9.64 -3.96
C GLY A 346 -13.17 10.02 -4.87
N GLY A 347 -13.44 10.12 -6.17
CA GLY A 347 -12.44 10.53 -7.14
C GLY A 347 -11.90 11.94 -6.88
N TYR A 348 -10.65 12.17 -7.25
CA TYR A 348 -9.96 13.47 -7.06
C TYR A 348 -10.75 14.66 -7.59
N ALA A 349 -11.32 14.51 -8.81
CA ALA A 349 -12.11 15.57 -9.43
C ALA A 349 -13.34 15.98 -8.61
N ILE A 350 -13.98 15.03 -7.93
CA ILE A 350 -15.12 15.26 -7.04
C ILE A 350 -14.66 15.96 -5.77
N MET A 351 -13.60 15.48 -5.15
CA MET A 351 -13.08 16.01 -3.88
C MET A 351 -12.56 17.44 -3.99
N LEU A 352 -12.13 17.89 -5.17
CA LEU A 352 -11.78 19.29 -5.42
C LEU A 352 -12.99 20.25 -5.25
N ASN A 353 -14.21 19.74 -5.38
CA ASN A 353 -15.45 20.51 -5.27
C ASN A 353 -16.12 20.39 -3.90
N TYR A 354 -15.61 19.57 -2.98
CA TYR A 354 -16.12 19.52 -1.60
C TYR A 354 -15.95 20.87 -0.91
N THR A 355 -16.88 21.19 -0.03
CA THR A 355 -16.85 22.46 0.72
C THR A 355 -16.76 22.19 2.21
N ASP A 356 -15.75 22.74 2.85
CA ASP A 356 -15.53 22.62 4.30
C ASP A 356 -16.58 23.36 5.14
N MET A 357 -17.53 24.03 4.50
CA MET A 357 -18.48 24.94 5.16
C MET A 357 -19.75 24.28 5.68
N ILE A 358 -19.99 23.01 5.34
CA ILE A 358 -21.20 22.30 5.76
C ILE A 358 -20.85 21.43 6.97
N PRO A 359 -21.43 21.66 8.16
CA PRO A 359 -21.25 20.76 9.30
C PRO A 359 -21.60 19.31 8.91
N GLY A 360 -20.64 18.39 9.01
CA GLY A 360 -20.79 17.01 8.55
C GLY A 360 -20.57 16.80 7.05
N GLY A 361 -20.17 17.84 6.30
CA GLY A 361 -19.74 17.73 4.91
C GLY A 361 -18.33 17.16 4.80
N TYR A 362 -18.02 16.65 3.61
CA TYR A 362 -16.68 16.15 3.31
C TYR A 362 -15.68 17.28 3.14
N LEU A 363 -14.46 17.07 3.63
CA LEU A 363 -13.36 18.02 3.47
C LEU A 363 -12.87 18.06 2.02
N LYS A 364 -12.61 19.29 1.54
CA LYS A 364 -12.01 19.50 0.24
C LYS A 364 -10.60 18.91 0.19
N TRP A 365 -10.23 18.28 -0.92
CA TRP A 365 -8.86 17.84 -1.17
C TRP A 365 -7.92 19.04 -1.32
N THR A 366 -6.78 19.00 -0.62
CA THR A 366 -5.64 19.91 -0.82
C THR A 366 -4.33 19.15 -0.67
N PRO A 367 -3.22 19.60 -1.30
CA PRO A 367 -1.90 18.98 -1.15
C PRO A 367 -1.49 18.80 0.32
N GLU A 368 -1.71 19.81 1.15
CA GLU A 368 -1.32 19.79 2.56
C GLU A 368 -2.09 18.74 3.34
N ARG A 369 -3.42 18.67 3.15
CA ARG A 369 -4.26 17.65 3.79
C ARG A 369 -3.90 16.24 3.36
N TRP A 370 -3.55 16.09 2.08
CA TRP A 370 -3.16 14.80 1.54
C TRP A 370 -1.85 14.31 2.16
N VAL A 371 -0.83 15.17 2.25
CA VAL A 371 0.44 14.86 2.89
C VAL A 371 0.24 14.58 4.38
N ASP A 372 -0.49 15.46 5.08
CA ASP A 372 -0.75 15.33 6.52
C ASP A 372 -1.49 14.03 6.85
N ALA A 373 -2.51 13.69 6.08
CA ALA A 373 -3.28 12.45 6.28
C ALA A 373 -2.42 11.19 6.06
N ILE A 374 -1.60 11.16 5.00
CA ILE A 374 -0.69 10.03 4.72
C ILE A 374 0.34 9.88 5.86
N THR A 375 0.91 10.99 6.32
CA THR A 375 1.95 10.96 7.36
C THR A 375 1.36 10.62 8.73
N THR A 376 0.22 11.21 9.09
CA THR A 376 -0.47 10.91 10.36
C THR A 376 -0.94 9.47 10.45
N ALA A 377 -1.48 8.92 9.36
CA ALA A 377 -1.96 7.55 9.31
C ALA A 377 -0.83 6.51 9.16
N HIS A 378 0.43 6.92 9.02
CA HIS A 378 1.57 6.04 8.73
C HIS A 378 1.26 5.07 7.58
N LEU A 379 0.74 5.61 6.47
CA LEU A 379 0.19 4.79 5.40
C LEU A 379 1.23 3.91 4.72
N THR A 380 0.82 2.66 4.47
CA THR A 380 1.57 1.69 3.67
C THR A 380 1.00 1.56 2.26
N TYR A 381 -0.33 1.49 2.12
CA TYR A 381 -1.04 1.33 0.86
C TYR A 381 -2.09 2.41 0.69
N TYR A 382 -2.17 2.97 -0.51
CA TYR A 382 -3.12 4.04 -0.78
C TYR A 382 -3.71 3.94 -2.19
N VAL A 383 -5.04 4.01 -2.28
CA VAL A 383 -5.74 4.17 -3.56
C VAL A 383 -5.66 5.63 -3.97
N LEU A 384 -4.88 5.91 -5.01
CA LEU A 384 -4.53 7.26 -5.46
C LEU A 384 -5.75 8.03 -5.97
N ASP A 385 -6.59 7.35 -6.73
CA ASP A 385 -7.85 7.85 -7.24
C ASP A 385 -8.84 6.71 -7.42
N GLN A 386 -10.13 6.99 -7.18
CA GLN A 386 -11.24 6.06 -7.38
C GLN A 386 -12.01 6.34 -8.66
N ASP A 387 -11.57 7.30 -9.46
CA ASP A 387 -12.18 7.61 -10.74
C ASP A 387 -11.75 6.58 -11.78
N PHE A 388 -12.68 5.70 -12.15
CA PHE A 388 -12.46 4.64 -13.13
C PHE A 388 -12.27 5.17 -14.55
N ASP A 389 -12.84 6.34 -14.87
CA ASP A 389 -12.71 6.95 -16.20
C ASP A 389 -11.36 7.65 -16.36
N ASP A 390 -10.77 8.11 -15.26
CA ASP A 390 -9.53 8.89 -15.22
C ASP A 390 -8.32 8.07 -14.74
N CYS A 391 -8.53 7.07 -13.87
CA CYS A 391 -7.46 6.26 -13.28
C CYS A 391 -6.30 7.09 -12.70
N GLY A 392 -6.59 8.23 -12.06
CA GLY A 392 -5.60 9.12 -11.47
C GLY A 392 -4.80 9.98 -12.44
N TYR A 393 -5.19 10.05 -13.72
CA TYR A 393 -4.49 10.84 -14.73
C TYR A 393 -4.51 12.34 -14.38
N ARG A 394 -5.69 12.89 -14.06
CA ARG A 394 -5.84 14.29 -13.67
C ARG A 394 -5.10 14.59 -12.37
N PHE A 395 -5.25 13.71 -11.36
CA PHE A 395 -4.50 13.84 -10.11
C PHE A 395 -3.00 13.98 -10.36
N TYR A 396 -2.43 13.07 -11.18
CA TYR A 396 -1.02 13.05 -11.47
C TYR A 396 -0.56 14.28 -12.25
N ASN A 397 -1.33 14.72 -13.24
CA ASN A 397 -1.00 15.91 -14.01
C ASN A 397 -0.99 17.18 -13.15
N ASP A 398 -1.98 17.32 -12.25
CA ASP A 398 -2.10 18.50 -11.40
C ASP A 398 -1.04 18.50 -10.27
N ASN A 399 -0.53 17.33 -9.85
CA ASN A 399 0.29 17.15 -8.64
C ASN A 399 1.56 16.32 -8.87
N LYS A 400 2.10 16.31 -10.09
CA LYS A 400 3.19 15.39 -10.46
C LYS A 400 4.37 15.38 -9.49
N GLU A 401 4.96 16.53 -9.20
CA GLU A 401 6.15 16.63 -8.34
C GLU A 401 5.83 16.16 -6.90
N LEU A 402 4.66 16.50 -6.40
CA LEU A 402 4.19 16.04 -5.10
C LEU A 402 3.99 14.53 -5.09
N ALA A 403 3.27 13.98 -6.06
CA ALA A 403 3.00 12.55 -6.17
C ALA A 403 4.31 11.74 -6.30
N ASP A 404 5.24 12.19 -7.15
CA ASP A 404 6.58 11.60 -7.31
C ASP A 404 7.34 11.57 -5.96
N SER A 405 7.31 12.68 -5.21
CA SER A 405 7.97 12.77 -3.90
C SER A 405 7.34 11.83 -2.86
N MET A 406 6.02 11.69 -2.89
CA MET A 406 5.28 10.87 -1.93
C MET A 406 5.50 9.36 -2.13
N THR A 407 6.03 8.91 -3.26
CA THR A 407 6.48 7.52 -3.43
C THR A 407 7.57 7.13 -2.43
N LYS A 408 8.34 8.09 -1.94
CA LYS A 408 9.41 7.90 -0.94
C LYS A 408 8.93 8.10 0.50
N VAL A 409 7.76 8.71 0.67
CA VAL A 409 7.14 8.96 1.99
C VAL A 409 6.22 7.79 2.38
N LEU A 410 5.34 7.38 1.47
CA LEU A 410 4.37 6.31 1.69
C LEU A 410 5.07 4.98 1.98
N GLY A 411 4.67 4.30 3.06
CA GLY A 411 5.27 3.04 3.50
C GLY A 411 6.71 3.21 4.00
N TYR A 412 7.55 2.20 3.79
CA TYR A 412 8.98 2.22 4.12
C TYR A 412 9.81 2.82 2.97
N ASN A 413 10.95 3.41 3.29
CA ASN A 413 11.90 3.90 2.29
C ASN A 413 13.32 3.89 2.88
N PHE A 414 14.23 3.08 2.34
CA PHE A 414 15.56 2.89 2.89
C PHE A 414 16.60 3.78 2.22
N THR A 415 17.30 4.55 3.04
CA THR A 415 18.41 5.41 2.63
C THR A 415 19.68 5.00 3.38
N VAL A 416 20.76 4.75 2.66
CA VAL A 416 22.09 4.62 3.29
C VAL A 416 22.60 6.01 3.62
N GLU A 417 22.71 6.32 4.92
CA GLU A 417 23.16 7.65 5.41
C GLU A 417 24.67 7.75 5.49
N SER A 418 25.35 6.64 5.81
CA SER A 418 26.80 6.57 5.86
C SER A 418 27.30 5.19 5.43
N ALA A 419 28.46 5.17 4.79
CA ALA A 419 29.17 3.94 4.47
C ALA A 419 30.69 4.18 4.54
N GLU A 420 31.39 3.29 5.26
CA GLU A 420 32.85 3.32 5.39
C GLU A 420 33.41 1.89 5.28
N LEU A 421 34.41 1.71 4.42
CA LEU A 421 35.20 0.47 4.35
C LEU A 421 36.52 0.67 5.08
N VAL A 422 36.73 -0.06 6.16
CA VAL A 422 37.96 -0.04 6.96
C VAL A 422 38.73 -1.33 6.68
N THR A 423 39.93 -1.20 6.18
CA THR A 423 40.82 -2.35 5.92
C THR A 423 42.03 -2.31 6.83
N VAL A 424 42.25 -3.36 7.60
CA VAL A 424 43.36 -3.52 8.54
C VAL A 424 44.26 -4.67 8.06
N ALA A 425 45.51 -4.35 7.80
CA ALA A 425 46.53 -5.37 7.48
C ALA A 425 47.06 -6.01 8.77
N GLY A 426 46.73 -7.28 9.00
CA GLY A 426 47.28 -8.08 10.11
C GLY A 426 48.43 -8.94 9.67
N ALA A 427 49.19 -9.49 10.62
CA ALA A 427 50.32 -10.37 10.34
C ALA A 427 49.90 -11.69 9.66
N LYS A 428 48.70 -12.19 9.92
CA LYS A 428 48.17 -13.47 9.40
C LYS A 428 47.07 -13.28 8.35
N ASP A 429 46.36 -12.19 8.41
CA ASP A 429 45.23 -11.88 7.50
C ASP A 429 45.09 -10.38 7.29
N THR A 430 44.38 -10.00 6.24
CA THR A 430 43.83 -8.66 6.04
C THR A 430 42.32 -8.74 6.29
N THR A 431 41.81 -7.83 7.10
CA THR A 431 40.39 -7.74 7.41
C THR A 431 39.82 -6.43 6.85
N SER A 432 38.84 -6.53 5.99
CA SER A 432 38.05 -5.40 5.49
C SER A 432 36.66 -5.42 6.12
N THR A 433 36.26 -4.35 6.79
CA THR A 433 34.96 -4.20 7.43
C THR A 433 34.21 -3.02 6.78
N LEU A 434 33.08 -3.32 6.16
CA LEU A 434 32.15 -2.32 5.67
C LEU A 434 31.16 -1.99 6.79
N ASN A 435 31.19 -0.76 7.28
CA ASN A 435 30.22 -0.21 8.24
C ASN A 435 29.24 0.69 7.49
N ILE A 436 27.95 0.47 7.68
CA ILE A 436 26.90 1.27 7.06
C ILE A 436 25.84 1.65 8.09
N THR A 437 25.25 2.83 7.91
CA THR A 437 24.03 3.26 8.59
C THR A 437 22.91 3.34 7.57
N VAL A 438 21.83 2.63 7.81
CA VAL A 438 20.63 2.67 6.98
C VAL A 438 19.50 3.30 7.78
N LYS A 439 18.79 4.23 7.19
CA LYS A 439 17.61 4.90 7.75
C LYS A 439 16.36 4.52 6.98
N ASN A 440 15.26 4.30 7.70
CA ASN A 440 13.93 4.30 7.09
C ASN A 440 13.41 5.75 7.06
N THR A 441 13.32 6.35 5.89
CA THR A 441 12.83 7.71 5.68
C THR A 441 11.37 7.75 5.24
N GLY A 442 10.70 6.59 5.19
CA GLY A 442 9.26 6.47 4.96
C GLY A 442 8.48 6.60 6.27
N VAL A 443 7.15 6.69 6.18
CA VAL A 443 6.26 6.93 7.33
C VAL A 443 5.80 5.65 8.01
N ALA A 444 6.15 4.48 7.49
CA ALA A 444 5.78 3.19 8.07
C ALA A 444 6.98 2.22 8.13
N PRO A 445 6.96 1.22 9.01
CA PRO A 445 7.92 0.14 9.01
C PRO A 445 7.84 -0.70 7.72
N CYS A 446 8.90 -1.46 7.44
CA CYS A 446 8.81 -2.57 6.50
C CYS A 446 8.15 -3.77 7.20
N PHE A 447 7.04 -4.24 6.66
CA PHE A 447 6.22 -5.31 7.27
C PHE A 447 6.54 -6.72 6.75
N PHE A 448 7.66 -6.91 6.07
CA PHE A 448 8.20 -8.20 5.66
C PHE A 448 9.70 -8.28 6.00
N ASP A 449 10.25 -9.48 6.00
CA ASP A 449 11.67 -9.69 6.26
C ASP A 449 12.51 -9.24 5.05
N ILE A 450 13.62 -8.57 5.32
CA ILE A 450 14.60 -8.17 4.30
C ILE A 450 15.93 -8.87 4.57
N TYR A 451 16.62 -9.20 3.50
CA TYR A 451 17.95 -9.82 3.52
C TYR A 451 18.92 -8.89 2.80
N MET A 452 19.80 -8.26 3.58
CA MET A 452 20.79 -7.33 3.07
C MET A 452 22.10 -8.05 2.76
N VAL A 453 22.64 -7.81 1.57
CA VAL A 453 23.87 -8.40 1.07
C VAL A 453 24.83 -7.28 0.66
N ALA A 454 26.10 -7.43 1.03
CA ALA A 454 27.19 -6.60 0.55
C ALA A 454 28.14 -7.45 -0.31
N GLU A 455 28.57 -6.92 -1.46
CA GLU A 455 29.45 -7.63 -2.40
C GLU A 455 30.56 -6.71 -2.92
N PHE A 456 31.76 -7.24 -3.12
CA PHE A 456 32.73 -6.61 -4.00
C PHE A 456 32.37 -6.96 -5.44
N VAL A 457 32.32 -5.94 -6.28
CA VAL A 457 31.93 -6.06 -7.70
C VAL A 457 33.00 -5.44 -8.60
N ASP A 458 33.14 -5.96 -9.82
CA ASP A 458 34.00 -5.36 -10.83
C ASP A 458 33.33 -4.15 -11.51
N SER A 459 34.03 -3.53 -12.45
CA SER A 459 33.54 -2.37 -13.19
C SER A 459 32.28 -2.63 -14.04
N THR A 460 31.92 -3.91 -14.25
CA THR A 460 30.68 -4.31 -14.94
C THR A 460 29.53 -4.60 -13.98
N GLY A 461 29.77 -4.52 -12.67
CA GLY A 461 28.79 -4.85 -11.61
C GLY A 461 28.69 -6.34 -11.30
N ARG A 462 29.58 -7.18 -11.86
CA ARG A 462 29.63 -8.62 -11.55
C ARG A 462 30.25 -8.84 -10.17
N ALA A 463 29.60 -9.66 -9.35
CA ALA A 463 30.11 -10.07 -8.04
C ALA A 463 31.42 -10.82 -8.16
N LEU A 464 32.41 -10.41 -7.37
CA LEU A 464 33.72 -11.02 -7.21
C LEU A 464 33.81 -11.78 -5.89
N ALA A 465 33.27 -11.23 -4.81
CA ALA A 465 33.18 -11.84 -3.49
C ALA A 465 32.08 -11.21 -2.66
N GLN A 466 31.43 -12.00 -1.83
CA GLN A 466 30.51 -11.48 -0.80
C GLN A 466 31.32 -10.90 0.37
N VAL A 467 30.88 -9.78 0.90
CA VAL A 467 31.45 -9.11 2.08
C VAL A 467 30.67 -9.54 3.31
N GLY A 468 31.23 -10.47 4.10
CA GLY A 468 30.55 -11.05 5.26
C GLY A 468 29.38 -11.96 4.90
N GLU A 469 28.49 -12.15 5.86
CA GLU A 469 27.28 -12.96 5.71
C GLU A 469 26.08 -12.10 5.31
N THR A 470 25.05 -12.74 4.77
CA THR A 470 23.74 -12.09 4.55
C THR A 470 23.13 -11.71 5.89
N VAL A 471 22.67 -10.47 6.02
CA VAL A 471 22.02 -9.97 7.22
C VAL A 471 20.51 -10.00 7.04
N ARG A 472 19.83 -10.82 7.84
CA ARG A 472 18.36 -10.79 7.93
C ARG A 472 17.93 -9.61 8.80
N ILE A 473 17.04 -8.80 8.29
CA ILE A 473 16.38 -7.69 8.97
C ILE A 473 14.92 -8.10 9.15
N PRO A 474 14.49 -8.48 10.38
CA PRO A 474 13.11 -8.89 10.62
C PRO A 474 12.11 -7.77 10.32
N LYS A 475 10.92 -8.14 9.86
CA LYS A 475 9.80 -7.20 9.69
C LYS A 475 9.58 -6.34 10.94
N GLY A 476 9.25 -5.08 10.76
CA GLY A 476 9.01 -4.12 11.85
C GLY A 476 10.28 -3.63 12.58
N THR A 477 11.51 -4.05 12.16
CA THR A 477 12.77 -3.59 12.76
C THR A 477 12.99 -2.10 12.53
N PHE A 478 12.76 -1.64 11.31
CA PHE A 478 12.87 -0.23 10.93
C PHE A 478 11.53 0.47 11.13
N LYS A 479 11.37 1.10 12.26
CA LYS A 479 10.28 2.09 12.43
C LYS A 479 10.54 3.30 11.54
N ASP A 480 9.50 4.09 11.33
CA ASP A 480 9.62 5.38 10.67
C ASP A 480 10.71 6.25 11.32
N ASP A 481 11.44 6.98 10.51
CA ASP A 481 12.55 7.88 10.87
C ASP A 481 13.65 7.23 11.74
N SER A 482 13.74 5.88 11.78
CA SER A 482 14.75 5.15 12.56
C SER A 482 15.95 4.73 11.73
N SER A 483 17.14 4.78 12.33
CA SER A 483 18.40 4.33 11.71
C SER A 483 18.94 3.07 12.40
N GLN A 484 19.57 2.20 11.61
CA GLN A 484 20.23 0.98 12.06
C GLN A 484 21.65 0.90 11.50
N ASN A 485 22.57 0.39 12.31
CA ASN A 485 23.97 0.19 11.92
C ASN A 485 24.24 -1.27 11.59
N PHE A 486 24.96 -1.51 10.49
CA PHE A 486 25.35 -2.83 10.04
C PHE A 486 26.84 -2.86 9.76
N SER A 487 27.46 -4.04 10.00
CA SER A 487 28.87 -4.29 9.71
C SER A 487 29.05 -5.60 8.99
N PHE A 488 29.73 -5.56 7.84
CA PHE A 488 30.05 -6.73 7.01
C PHE A 488 31.56 -6.92 7.00
N THR A 489 32.05 -8.11 7.31
CA THR A 489 33.48 -8.37 7.44
C THR A 489 33.96 -9.40 6.41
N TYR A 490 34.97 -9.03 5.65
CA TYR A 490 35.67 -9.86 4.68
C TYR A 490 37.12 -10.07 5.12
N LYS A 491 37.57 -11.32 5.15
CA LYS A 491 38.92 -11.68 5.58
C LYS A 491 39.69 -12.43 4.50
N VAL A 492 40.93 -12.03 4.31
CA VAL A 492 41.86 -12.69 3.36
C VAL A 492 43.14 -13.09 4.09
N ALA A 493 43.52 -14.33 3.96
CA ALA A 493 44.80 -14.84 4.54
C ALA A 493 46.00 -14.14 3.88
N SER A 494 47.02 -13.87 4.66
CA SER A 494 48.27 -13.24 4.18
C SER A 494 48.84 -14.01 2.98
N GLY A 495 49.26 -13.28 1.96
CA GLY A 495 49.79 -13.84 0.70
C GLY A 495 48.74 -14.33 -0.30
N LYS A 496 47.45 -14.22 0.01
CA LYS A 496 46.37 -14.47 -0.96
C LYS A 496 45.94 -13.21 -1.67
N PRO A 497 45.43 -13.27 -2.93
CA PRO A 497 44.86 -12.13 -3.61
C PRO A 497 43.71 -11.53 -2.81
N ASP A 498 43.78 -10.22 -2.54
CA ASP A 498 42.75 -9.46 -1.83
C ASP A 498 41.88 -8.72 -2.83
N VAL A 499 40.62 -9.14 -2.98
CA VAL A 499 39.66 -8.54 -3.90
C VAL A 499 39.41 -7.09 -3.52
N ALA A 500 39.36 -6.75 -2.23
CA ALA A 500 39.11 -5.40 -1.75
C ALA A 500 40.19 -4.37 -2.20
N LYS A 501 41.37 -4.85 -2.55
CA LYS A 501 42.52 -4.02 -2.99
C LYS A 501 42.72 -3.98 -4.49
N GLN A 502 41.90 -4.70 -5.27
CA GLN A 502 42.05 -4.72 -6.73
C GLN A 502 41.54 -3.40 -7.35
N SER A 503 42.27 -2.92 -8.37
CA SER A 503 41.85 -1.73 -9.12
C SER A 503 40.52 -1.99 -9.83
N GLY A 504 39.61 -1.01 -9.79
CA GLY A 504 38.29 -1.09 -10.42
C GLY A 504 37.25 -1.92 -9.66
N VAL A 505 37.58 -2.36 -8.44
CA VAL A 505 36.60 -3.00 -7.54
C VAL A 505 35.84 -1.93 -6.77
N SER A 506 34.54 -2.11 -6.67
CA SER A 506 33.62 -1.30 -5.89
C SER A 506 32.83 -2.17 -4.90
N VAL A 507 32.13 -1.54 -3.97
CA VAL A 507 31.18 -2.23 -3.08
C VAL A 507 29.76 -2.02 -3.60
N SER A 508 28.97 -3.09 -3.64
CA SER A 508 27.54 -3.01 -3.88
C SER A 508 26.73 -3.49 -2.68
N LEU A 509 25.58 -2.83 -2.46
CA LEU A 509 24.58 -3.24 -1.47
C LEU A 509 23.29 -3.66 -2.18
N SER A 510 22.63 -4.68 -1.65
CA SER A 510 21.39 -5.21 -2.20
C SER A 510 20.43 -5.63 -1.11
N LEU A 511 19.12 -5.46 -1.36
CA LEU A 511 18.04 -5.86 -0.46
C LEU A 511 17.12 -6.88 -1.15
N TYR A 512 16.97 -8.04 -0.55
CA TYR A 512 16.16 -9.16 -1.05
C TYR A 512 15.04 -9.48 -0.08
N GLU A 513 13.91 -9.96 -0.59
CA GLU A 513 12.78 -10.44 0.22
C GLU A 513 13.02 -11.85 0.81
N SER A 514 13.97 -12.58 0.28
CA SER A 514 14.39 -13.87 0.84
C SER A 514 15.87 -14.16 0.57
N GLU A 515 16.49 -14.93 1.45
CA GLU A 515 17.86 -15.39 1.24
C GLU A 515 17.97 -16.33 0.03
N ASP A 516 16.91 -17.10 -0.25
CA ASP A 516 16.85 -17.99 -1.41
C ASP A 516 16.81 -17.21 -2.73
N ALA A 517 16.21 -16.01 -2.76
CA ALA A 517 16.27 -15.15 -3.94
C ALA A 517 17.69 -14.71 -4.25
N PHE A 518 18.48 -14.34 -3.24
CA PHE A 518 19.91 -14.03 -3.40
C PHE A 518 20.69 -15.26 -3.85
N LYS A 519 20.58 -16.40 -3.14
CA LYS A 519 21.31 -17.65 -3.46
C LYS A 519 20.94 -18.20 -4.83
N GLY A 520 19.70 -17.97 -5.28
CA GLY A 520 19.21 -18.34 -6.61
C GLY A 520 19.62 -17.38 -7.73
N GLY A 521 20.39 -16.32 -7.43
CA GLY A 521 20.87 -15.35 -8.40
C GLY A 521 19.80 -14.43 -8.99
N LYS A 522 18.67 -14.26 -8.29
CA LYS A 522 17.65 -13.30 -8.68
C LYS A 522 18.14 -11.87 -8.44
N ASN A 523 17.56 -10.90 -9.15
CA ASN A 523 17.79 -9.50 -8.84
C ASN A 523 17.08 -9.13 -7.53
N PRO A 524 17.63 -8.19 -6.74
CA PRO A 524 16.92 -7.62 -5.59
C PRO A 524 15.68 -6.87 -6.03
N THR A 525 14.62 -6.98 -5.24
CA THR A 525 13.32 -6.32 -5.52
C THR A 525 13.19 -5.01 -4.77
N VAL A 526 13.82 -4.89 -3.61
CA VAL A 526 13.82 -3.68 -2.79
C VAL A 526 15.01 -2.79 -3.16
N ARG A 527 14.75 -1.50 -3.33
CA ARG A 527 15.74 -0.49 -3.73
C ARG A 527 16.05 0.47 -2.60
N PHE A 528 17.30 0.91 -2.54
CA PHE A 528 17.69 2.05 -1.70
C PHE A 528 17.33 3.39 -2.37
N ASP A 529 16.97 4.38 -1.57
CA ASP A 529 16.79 5.78 -2.00
C ASP A 529 18.14 6.51 -2.01
N ASN A 530 19.08 5.95 -2.76
CA ASN A 530 20.40 6.54 -2.96
C ASN A 530 20.73 6.61 -4.45
N ASP A 531 21.44 7.67 -4.84
CA ASP A 531 22.06 7.75 -6.16
C ASP A 531 23.10 6.63 -6.32
N GLY A 532 23.20 6.09 -7.52
CA GLY A 532 24.09 4.96 -7.82
C GLY A 532 23.39 3.60 -7.95
N LEU A 533 22.05 3.58 -7.92
CA LEU A 533 21.28 2.38 -8.28
C LEU A 533 21.63 1.93 -9.69
N GLN A 534 21.89 0.64 -9.84
CA GLN A 534 22.10 -0.02 -11.12
C GLN A 534 20.77 -0.53 -11.67
N GLY A 535 20.71 -0.82 -12.98
CA GLY A 535 19.51 -1.35 -13.62
C GLY A 535 18.98 -2.67 -13.04
N ASN A 536 19.79 -3.35 -12.20
CA ASN A 536 19.42 -4.55 -11.46
C ASN A 536 19.07 -4.28 -9.98
N ASN A 537 18.74 -3.06 -9.62
CA ASN A 537 18.39 -2.59 -8.25
C ASN A 537 19.52 -2.71 -7.20
N LYS A 538 20.75 -3.02 -7.58
CA LYS A 538 21.91 -2.97 -6.67
C LYS A 538 22.40 -1.54 -6.52
N LEU A 539 22.68 -1.12 -5.30
CA LEU A 539 23.30 0.18 -5.00
C LEU A 539 24.81 0.05 -5.09
N LEU A 540 25.44 0.77 -6.00
CA LEU A 540 26.90 0.84 -6.12
C LEU A 540 27.44 2.00 -5.29
N LEU A 541 28.25 1.69 -4.27
CA LEU A 541 28.93 2.67 -3.46
C LEU A 541 30.18 3.18 -4.20
N LYS A 542 30.21 4.48 -4.46
CA LYS A 542 31.34 5.15 -5.11
C LYS A 542 32.15 5.90 -4.06
N PRO A 543 33.51 5.71 -4.03
CA PRO A 543 34.40 6.45 -3.13
C PRO A 543 34.35 7.96 -3.31
#